data_fcc32cae8d307e6e096e4dfa7879b992
#
_entry.id   fcc32cae8d307e6e096e4dfa7879b992
#
_cell.length_a   1.000
_cell.length_b   1.000
_cell.length_c   1.000
_cell.angle_alpha   90.00
_cell.angle_beta   90.00
_cell.angle_gamma   90.00
#
_symmetry.space_group_name_H-M   'P 1'
#
loop_
_entity.id
_entity.type
_entity.pdbx_description
1 polymer ?
#
loop_
_entity_poly.entity_id
_entity_poly.type
_entity_poly.pdbx_seq_one_letter_code
_entity_poly.pdbx_strand_id
1 'polypeptide(L)'
;EFTVEEILHQQQYQTVVIRAKLADNQPEQRLYANWKLKQNVNIGERHVGDLRLRPISSRLNKDGFDRQQWYFSKSITAWAEVKSALKINHVFSWRQTALHQARQQTENLSQQGLLLALGFGERAWLENATWQIYQKTNTAHLIAISGLHIGLAMMLGFALARLLQFTFPTHYITPTFPIFCSLILALLYSQLAGLAIPTLRAMIALALLYAIQHLRLHWSVWQLLLRVVALLIFIDPLMLLSTSFWLSVGAVT
;
A
#
# COMPACT_ATOMS: atom_id res chain seq x y z
N GLU A 1 -13.79 20.01 3.12
CA GLU A 1 -13.38 19.36 1.88
C GLU A 1 -12.62 18.10 2.23
N PHE A 2 -12.86 17.00 1.50
CA PHE A 2 -12.16 15.75 1.74
C PHE A 2 -11.94 14.94 0.46
N THR A 3 -10.87 14.15 0.46
CA THR A 3 -10.48 13.27 -0.64
C THR A 3 -10.48 11.82 -0.17
N VAL A 4 -10.98 10.91 -0.98
CA VAL A 4 -10.99 9.47 -0.68
C VAL A 4 -9.63 8.86 -1.03
N GLU A 5 -8.91 8.32 -0.02
CA GLU A 5 -7.60 7.71 -0.22
C GLU A 5 -7.66 6.20 -0.43
N GLU A 6 -8.47 5.51 0.36
CA GLU A 6 -8.51 4.05 0.39
C GLU A 6 -9.95 3.57 0.63
N ILE A 7 -10.37 2.50 -0.04
CA ILE A 7 -11.63 1.80 0.23
C ILE A 7 -11.28 0.52 0.98
N LEU A 8 -11.71 0.42 2.24
CA LEU A 8 -11.40 -0.71 3.10
C LEU A 8 -12.40 -1.85 2.94
N HIS A 9 -13.65 -1.50 2.72
CA HIS A 9 -14.74 -2.47 2.64
C HIS A 9 -15.87 -1.97 1.73
N GLN A 10 -16.44 -2.88 0.95
CA GLN A 10 -17.50 -2.55 0.00
C GLN A 10 -18.58 -3.64 0.01
N GLN A 11 -19.56 -3.49 0.87
CA GLN A 11 -20.73 -4.39 0.93
C GLN A 11 -22.02 -3.57 0.93
N GLN A 12 -22.79 -3.58 2.01
CA GLN A 12 -24.00 -2.79 2.15
C GLN A 12 -23.71 -1.29 2.27
N TYR A 13 -22.56 -0.92 2.78
CA TYR A 13 -22.01 0.45 2.85
C TYR A 13 -20.51 0.39 2.64
N GLN A 14 -19.96 1.46 2.11
CA GLN A 14 -18.52 1.55 1.93
C GLN A 14 -17.87 2.08 3.20
N THR A 15 -16.76 1.45 3.60
CA THR A 15 -15.86 1.99 4.60
C THR A 15 -14.61 2.50 3.91
N VAL A 16 -14.30 3.77 4.11
CA VAL A 16 -13.24 4.47 3.39
C VAL A 16 -12.31 5.21 4.34
N VAL A 17 -11.07 5.34 3.94
CA VAL A 17 -10.15 6.30 4.56
C VAL A 17 -10.17 7.56 3.72
N ILE A 18 -10.49 8.67 4.36
CA ILE A 18 -10.53 9.98 3.72
C ILE A 18 -9.47 10.89 4.33
N ARG A 19 -8.91 11.76 3.51
CA ARG A 19 -8.08 12.87 3.94
C ARG A 19 -8.93 14.12 3.89
N ALA A 20 -9.18 14.73 5.04
CA ALA A 20 -10.08 15.86 5.17
C ALA A 20 -9.35 17.09 5.72
N LYS A 21 -9.65 18.24 5.12
CA LYS A 21 -9.32 19.55 5.65
C LYS A 21 -10.54 20.07 6.40
N LEU A 22 -10.48 20.04 7.73
CA LEU A 22 -11.62 20.36 8.59
C LEU A 22 -11.85 21.88 8.73
N ALA A 23 -10.76 22.66 8.72
CA ALA A 23 -10.79 24.11 8.71
C ALA A 23 -9.62 24.66 7.88
N ASP A 24 -9.74 25.89 7.41
CA ASP A 24 -8.73 26.49 6.51
C ASP A 24 -7.32 26.60 7.12
N ASN A 25 -7.24 26.65 8.46
CA ASN A 25 -5.98 26.79 9.21
C ASN A 25 -5.50 25.49 9.85
N GLN A 26 -6.16 24.36 9.63
CA GLN A 26 -5.75 23.07 10.19
C GLN A 26 -5.07 22.21 9.14
N PRO A 27 -4.08 21.38 9.53
CA PRO A 27 -3.49 20.41 8.63
C PRO A 27 -4.55 19.38 8.21
N GLU A 28 -4.35 18.80 7.03
CA GLU A 28 -5.17 17.69 6.56
C GLU A 28 -5.06 16.50 7.51
N GLN A 29 -6.19 15.93 7.86
CA GLN A 29 -6.28 14.79 8.78
C GLN A 29 -6.80 13.56 8.05
N ARG A 30 -6.27 12.40 8.41
CA ARG A 30 -6.77 11.11 7.92
C ARG A 30 -7.88 10.63 8.84
N LEU A 31 -9.04 10.33 8.27
CA LEU A 31 -10.23 9.94 8.98
C LEU A 31 -10.73 8.57 8.48
N TYR A 32 -11.17 7.73 9.39
CA TYR A 32 -11.88 6.50 9.06
C TYR A 32 -13.36 6.83 8.90
N ALA A 33 -13.90 6.74 7.69
CA ALA A 33 -15.25 7.19 7.39
C ALA A 33 -16.18 6.06 6.96
N ASN A 34 -17.39 6.06 7.51
CA ASN A 34 -18.49 5.24 7.02
C ASN A 34 -19.30 6.03 5.99
N TRP A 35 -19.31 5.50 4.77
CA TRP A 35 -20.03 6.05 3.63
C TRP A 35 -21.37 5.34 3.49
N LYS A 36 -22.44 5.98 3.96
CA LYS A 36 -23.81 5.43 3.94
C LYS A 36 -24.67 6.00 2.83
N LEU A 37 -24.11 6.83 1.97
CA LEU A 37 -24.85 7.43 0.85
C LEU A 37 -25.10 6.39 -0.24
N LYS A 38 -26.20 6.56 -0.98
CA LYS A 38 -26.61 5.64 -2.06
C LYS A 38 -25.59 5.54 -3.21
N GLN A 39 -24.79 6.57 -3.41
CA GLN A 39 -23.77 6.59 -4.46
C GLN A 39 -22.48 5.97 -3.93
N ASN A 40 -21.94 5.02 -4.66
CA ASN A 40 -20.61 4.47 -4.38
C ASN A 40 -19.54 5.52 -4.73
N VAL A 41 -18.52 5.57 -3.88
CA VAL A 41 -17.40 6.47 -4.05
C VAL A 41 -16.18 5.71 -4.56
N ASN A 42 -15.36 6.39 -5.38
CA ASN A 42 -14.11 5.84 -5.88
C ASN A 42 -12.91 6.53 -5.22
N ILE A 43 -11.78 5.82 -5.20
CA ILE A 43 -10.52 6.37 -4.69
C ILE A 43 -10.14 7.59 -5.55
N GLY A 44 -9.70 8.68 -4.89
CA GLY A 44 -9.27 9.94 -5.51
C GLY A 44 -10.39 10.94 -5.79
N GLU A 45 -11.63 10.60 -5.50
CA GLU A 45 -12.70 11.57 -5.59
C GLU A 45 -12.60 12.61 -4.49
N ARG A 46 -12.76 13.87 -4.87
CA ARG A 46 -12.87 15.01 -3.95
C ARG A 46 -14.33 15.39 -3.76
N HIS A 47 -14.68 15.54 -2.49
CA HIS A 47 -16.04 15.90 -2.09
C HIS A 47 -16.01 17.08 -1.11
N VAL A 48 -17.08 17.87 -1.15
CA VAL A 48 -17.45 18.80 -0.07
C VAL A 48 -18.72 18.29 0.56
N GLY A 49 -18.78 18.29 1.87
CA GLY A 49 -19.94 17.82 2.59
C GLY A 49 -19.76 17.82 4.10
N ASP A 50 -20.79 17.37 4.78
CA ASP A 50 -20.84 17.37 6.23
C ASP A 50 -20.37 16.03 6.78
N LEU A 51 -19.41 16.11 7.69
CA LEU A 51 -18.84 14.98 8.40
C LEU A 51 -19.22 15.07 9.89
N ARG A 52 -19.81 14.02 10.43
CA ARG A 52 -19.97 13.86 11.87
C ARG A 52 -18.76 13.15 12.42
N LEU A 53 -17.92 13.88 13.15
CA LEU A 53 -16.70 13.33 13.75
C LEU A 53 -16.99 12.72 15.12
N ARG A 54 -16.27 11.65 15.42
CA ARG A 54 -16.21 11.03 16.75
C ARG A 54 -14.75 10.69 17.08
N PRO A 55 -14.35 10.79 18.34
CA PRO A 55 -13.03 10.35 18.75
C PRO A 55 -12.88 8.84 18.51
N ILE A 56 -11.65 8.42 18.24
CA ILE A 56 -11.32 7.01 18.15
C ILE A 56 -11.43 6.41 19.55
N SER A 57 -12.29 5.44 19.70
CA SER A 57 -12.40 4.63 20.91
C SER A 57 -12.55 3.16 20.50
N SER A 58 -11.90 2.28 21.20
CA SER A 58 -12.12 0.85 21.07
C SER A 58 -12.34 0.20 22.44
N ARG A 59 -13.08 -0.89 22.43
CA ARG A 59 -13.17 -1.74 23.62
C ARG A 59 -11.93 -2.63 23.62
N LEU A 60 -11.11 -2.50 24.66
CA LEU A 60 -9.97 -3.37 24.89
C LEU A 60 -10.50 -4.65 25.57
N ASN A 61 -10.62 -5.70 24.81
CA ASN A 61 -10.85 -7.04 25.34
C ASN A 61 -9.51 -7.76 25.45
N LYS A 62 -9.32 -8.52 26.54
CA LYS A 62 -8.20 -9.43 26.67
C LYS A 62 -8.23 -10.38 25.46
N ASP A 63 -7.14 -10.48 24.72
CA ASP A 63 -7.01 -11.30 23.49
C ASP A 63 -7.82 -10.82 22.28
N GLY A 64 -8.44 -9.63 22.32
CA GLY A 64 -9.17 -9.02 21.21
C GLY A 64 -8.31 -8.16 20.30
N PHE A 65 -8.80 -7.95 19.07
CA PHE A 65 -8.15 -7.02 18.13
C PHE A 65 -8.24 -5.58 18.62
N ASP A 66 -7.11 -4.95 18.86
CA ASP A 66 -7.04 -3.54 19.26
C ASP A 66 -7.23 -2.62 18.04
N ARG A 67 -8.47 -2.16 17.86
CA ARG A 67 -8.83 -1.22 16.78
C ARG A 67 -8.15 0.13 16.96
N GLN A 68 -7.93 0.59 18.18
CA GLN A 68 -7.33 1.89 18.45
C GLN A 68 -5.87 1.90 18.01
N GLN A 69 -5.12 0.86 18.38
CA GLN A 69 -3.75 0.67 17.91
C GLN A 69 -3.69 0.61 16.38
N TRP A 70 -4.63 -0.09 15.75
CA TRP A 70 -4.71 -0.20 14.31
C TRP A 70 -4.99 1.15 13.63
N TYR A 71 -5.89 1.98 14.18
CA TYR A 71 -6.14 3.33 13.68
C TYR A 71 -4.89 4.20 13.78
N PHE A 72 -4.20 4.19 14.93
CA PHE A 72 -2.96 4.94 15.10
C PHE A 72 -1.85 4.46 14.16
N SER A 73 -1.71 3.15 13.94
CA SER A 73 -0.72 2.62 13.01
C SER A 73 -0.95 3.04 11.56
N LYS A 74 -2.17 3.47 11.21
CA LYS A 74 -2.54 4.05 9.91
C LYS A 74 -2.61 5.57 9.92
N SER A 75 -2.17 6.23 11.00
CA SER A 75 -2.25 7.69 11.18
C SER A 75 -3.68 8.23 11.06
N ILE A 76 -4.68 7.44 11.44
CA ILE A 76 -6.09 7.85 11.46
C ILE A 76 -6.37 8.55 12.80
N THR A 77 -6.86 9.79 12.73
CA THR A 77 -7.03 10.66 13.91
C THR A 77 -8.45 10.61 14.48
N ALA A 78 -9.45 10.38 13.65
CA ALA A 78 -10.84 10.33 14.10
C ALA A 78 -11.69 9.39 13.23
N TRP A 79 -12.84 9.02 13.79
CA TRP A 79 -13.89 8.34 13.07
C TRP A 79 -14.89 9.36 12.50
N ALA A 80 -15.33 9.18 11.27
CA ALA A 80 -16.26 10.06 10.59
C ALA A 80 -17.48 9.30 10.06
N GLU A 81 -18.65 9.93 10.11
CA GLU A 81 -19.83 9.50 9.39
C GLU A 81 -20.17 10.56 8.35
N VAL A 82 -20.20 10.17 7.08
CA VAL A 82 -20.54 11.08 5.99
C VAL A 82 -22.04 11.27 5.97
N LYS A 83 -22.51 12.50 6.20
CA LYS A 83 -23.93 12.87 6.18
C LYS A 83 -24.39 13.38 4.82
N SER A 84 -23.57 14.23 4.22
CA SER A 84 -23.76 14.75 2.87
C SER A 84 -22.42 14.80 2.17
N ALA A 85 -22.43 14.60 0.85
CA ALA A 85 -21.24 14.71 0.03
C ALA A 85 -21.64 15.16 -1.38
N LEU A 86 -21.07 16.26 -1.83
CA LEU A 86 -21.15 16.75 -3.18
C LEU A 86 -19.79 16.55 -3.85
N LYS A 87 -19.77 15.81 -4.95
CA LYS A 87 -18.56 15.57 -5.72
C LYS A 87 -18.13 16.86 -6.42
N ILE A 88 -16.91 17.33 -6.18
CA ILE A 88 -16.37 18.52 -6.81
C ILE A 88 -15.54 18.13 -8.02
N ASN A 89 -14.58 17.23 -7.83
CA ASN A 89 -13.62 16.88 -8.86
C ASN A 89 -13.06 15.46 -8.67
N HIS A 90 -12.39 14.97 -9.70
CA HIS A 90 -11.69 13.71 -9.67
C HIS A 90 -10.19 13.98 -9.79
N VAL A 91 -9.43 13.69 -8.74
CA VAL A 91 -7.97 13.74 -8.84
C VAL A 91 -7.51 12.47 -9.51
N PHE A 92 -7.27 12.52 -10.80
CA PHE A 92 -6.73 11.39 -11.54
C PHE A 92 -5.27 11.14 -11.15
N SER A 93 -5.07 10.11 -10.36
CA SER A 93 -3.75 9.49 -10.22
C SER A 93 -3.59 8.46 -11.34
N TRP A 94 -2.40 8.37 -11.96
CA TRP A 94 -2.10 7.35 -12.96
C TRP A 94 -2.40 5.92 -12.46
N ARG A 95 -2.18 5.64 -11.16
CA ARG A 95 -2.56 4.39 -10.50
C ARG A 95 -4.07 4.13 -10.57
N GLN A 96 -4.89 5.15 -10.37
CA GLN A 96 -6.35 5.01 -10.41
C GLN A 96 -6.86 4.78 -11.84
N THR A 97 -6.26 5.44 -12.82
CA THR A 97 -6.57 5.21 -14.22
C THR A 97 -6.23 3.78 -14.60
N ALA A 98 -5.04 3.29 -14.22
CA ALA A 98 -4.61 1.91 -14.45
C ALA A 98 -5.53 0.90 -13.74
N LEU A 99 -5.90 1.16 -12.48
CA LEU A 99 -6.82 0.32 -11.71
C LEU A 99 -8.21 0.27 -12.38
N HIS A 100 -8.73 1.41 -12.82
CA HIS A 100 -10.03 1.49 -13.48
C HIS A 100 -10.03 0.72 -14.81
N GLN A 101 -9.00 0.87 -15.63
CA GLN A 101 -8.84 0.11 -16.88
C GLN A 101 -8.70 -1.39 -16.62
N ALA A 102 -7.87 -1.79 -15.66
CA ALA A 102 -7.71 -3.19 -15.28
C ALA A 102 -9.05 -3.78 -14.81
N ARG A 103 -9.82 -3.04 -14.02
CA ARG A 103 -11.14 -3.46 -13.56
C ARG A 103 -12.12 -3.65 -14.72
N GLN A 104 -12.17 -2.72 -15.67
CA GLN A 104 -13.05 -2.84 -16.84
C GLN A 104 -12.68 -4.05 -17.71
N GLN A 105 -11.39 -4.27 -17.94
CA GLN A 105 -10.92 -5.39 -18.77
C GLN A 105 -11.12 -6.76 -18.09
N THR A 106 -11.17 -6.80 -16.77
CA THR A 106 -11.30 -8.04 -15.99
C THR A 106 -12.71 -8.26 -15.45
N GLU A 107 -13.69 -7.44 -15.79
CA GLU A 107 -15.06 -7.47 -15.24
C GLU A 107 -15.73 -8.84 -15.41
N ASN A 108 -15.46 -9.52 -16.53
CA ASN A 108 -16.02 -10.83 -16.85
C ASN A 108 -15.26 -12.02 -16.22
N LEU A 109 -14.17 -11.77 -15.48
CA LEU A 109 -13.37 -12.82 -14.88
C LEU A 109 -13.87 -13.15 -13.48
N SER A 110 -14.10 -14.44 -13.20
CA SER A 110 -14.50 -14.92 -11.86
C SER A 110 -13.50 -14.60 -10.75
N GLN A 111 -12.23 -14.40 -11.11
CA GLN A 111 -11.12 -14.09 -10.18
C GLN A 111 -10.69 -12.62 -10.22
N GLN A 112 -11.56 -11.72 -10.68
CA GLN A 112 -11.25 -10.28 -10.77
C GLN A 112 -10.71 -9.71 -9.45
N GLY A 113 -11.39 -10.00 -8.34
CA GLY A 113 -10.96 -9.50 -7.02
C GLY A 113 -9.55 -9.94 -6.63
N LEU A 114 -9.16 -11.17 -6.97
CA LEU A 114 -7.82 -11.69 -6.73
C LEU A 114 -6.77 -10.98 -7.61
N LEU A 115 -7.07 -10.79 -8.90
CA LEU A 115 -6.17 -10.07 -9.81
C LEU A 115 -5.93 -8.63 -9.36
N LEU A 116 -6.98 -7.92 -8.94
CA LEU A 116 -6.86 -6.57 -8.44
C LEU A 116 -6.09 -6.50 -7.10
N ALA A 117 -6.29 -7.50 -6.22
CA ALA A 117 -5.56 -7.59 -4.97
C ALA A 117 -4.05 -7.83 -5.18
N LEU A 118 -3.67 -8.70 -6.11
CA LEU A 118 -2.27 -9.00 -6.41
C LEU A 118 -1.58 -7.91 -7.26
N GLY A 119 -2.29 -7.32 -8.22
CA GLY A 119 -1.72 -6.30 -9.10
C GLY A 119 -1.63 -4.91 -8.47
N PHE A 120 -2.65 -4.53 -7.73
CA PHE A 120 -2.81 -3.16 -7.21
C PHE A 120 -2.88 -3.06 -5.68
N GLY A 121 -2.90 -4.19 -4.98
CA GLY A 121 -3.10 -4.20 -3.52
C GLY A 121 -4.54 -3.93 -3.08
N GLU A 122 -5.49 -3.86 -4.02
CA GLU A 122 -6.89 -3.53 -3.75
C GLU A 122 -7.70 -4.77 -3.40
N ARG A 123 -8.01 -4.95 -2.12
CA ARG A 123 -8.77 -6.10 -1.61
C ARG A 123 -10.27 -5.84 -1.47
N ALA A 124 -10.70 -4.60 -1.68
CA ALA A 124 -12.10 -4.20 -1.52
C ALA A 124 -13.06 -4.99 -2.44
N TRP A 125 -12.53 -5.53 -3.54
CA TRP A 125 -13.26 -6.30 -4.55
C TRP A 125 -13.20 -7.81 -4.33
N LEU A 126 -12.49 -8.26 -3.29
CA LEU A 126 -12.42 -9.67 -2.97
C LEU A 126 -13.71 -10.10 -2.25
N GLU A 127 -14.34 -11.15 -2.74
CA GLU A 127 -15.55 -11.70 -2.13
C GLU A 127 -15.26 -12.23 -0.73
N ASN A 128 -16.16 -11.96 0.22
CA ASN A 128 -15.97 -12.37 1.61
C ASN A 128 -15.84 -13.88 1.79
N ALA A 129 -16.59 -14.67 1.02
CA ALA A 129 -16.49 -16.12 1.06
C ALA A 129 -15.08 -16.59 0.69
N THR A 130 -14.55 -16.03 -0.40
CA THR A 130 -13.18 -16.31 -0.86
C THR A 130 -12.14 -15.83 0.16
N TRP A 131 -12.34 -14.64 0.75
CA TRP A 131 -11.44 -14.14 1.80
C TRP A 131 -11.40 -15.03 3.03
N GLN A 132 -12.56 -15.56 3.48
CA GLN A 132 -12.62 -16.50 4.60
C GLN A 132 -11.90 -17.83 4.29
N ILE A 133 -11.96 -18.33 3.05
CA ILE A 133 -11.21 -19.51 2.63
C ILE A 133 -9.71 -19.26 2.78
N TYR A 134 -9.20 -18.12 2.27
CA TYR A 134 -7.78 -17.75 2.40
C TYR A 134 -7.33 -17.60 3.85
N GLN A 135 -8.19 -17.07 4.72
CA GLN A 135 -7.89 -16.99 6.16
C GLN A 135 -7.84 -18.39 6.81
N LYS A 136 -8.81 -19.26 6.53
CA LYS A 136 -8.87 -20.62 7.08
C LYS A 136 -7.72 -21.51 6.59
N THR A 137 -7.26 -21.32 5.37
CA THR A 137 -6.12 -22.04 4.78
C THR A 137 -4.77 -21.39 5.11
N ASN A 138 -4.76 -20.31 5.90
CA ASN A 138 -3.57 -19.53 6.24
C ASN A 138 -2.80 -19.00 5.01
N THR A 139 -3.46 -18.83 3.86
CA THR A 139 -2.88 -18.31 2.62
C THR A 139 -3.19 -16.84 2.38
N ALA A 140 -3.91 -16.19 3.30
CA ALA A 140 -4.26 -14.76 3.21
C ALA A 140 -3.03 -13.83 3.07
N HIS A 141 -1.88 -14.23 3.62
CA HIS A 141 -0.62 -13.50 3.51
C HIS A 141 -0.04 -13.47 2.09
N LEU A 142 -0.38 -14.45 1.23
CA LEU A 142 0.07 -14.50 -0.17
C LEU A 142 -0.68 -13.48 -1.05
N ILE A 143 -1.92 -13.12 -0.67
CA ILE A 143 -2.71 -12.12 -1.38
C ILE A 143 -2.29 -10.70 -0.99
N ALA A 144 -1.66 -10.55 0.17
CA ALA A 144 -1.05 -9.31 0.57
C ALA A 144 0.20 -9.06 -0.27
N ILE A 145 0.31 -7.87 -0.89
CA ILE A 145 1.54 -7.51 -1.55
C ILE A 145 2.66 -7.46 -0.51
N SER A 146 3.70 -8.27 -0.73
CA SER A 146 4.80 -8.52 0.19
C SER A 146 6.14 -8.11 -0.42
N GLY A 147 7.20 -8.16 0.38
CA GLY A 147 8.56 -7.97 -0.10
C GLY A 147 8.98 -8.94 -1.20
N LEU A 148 8.40 -10.17 -1.22
CA LEU A 148 8.63 -11.15 -2.29
C LEU A 148 8.17 -10.62 -3.65
N HIS A 149 7.00 -10.01 -3.72
CA HIS A 149 6.48 -9.44 -4.96
C HIS A 149 7.38 -8.30 -5.49
N ILE A 150 7.92 -7.48 -4.60
CA ILE A 150 8.90 -6.44 -4.96
C ILE A 150 10.20 -7.07 -5.47
N GLY A 151 10.67 -8.13 -4.80
CA GLY A 151 11.85 -8.89 -5.24
C GLY A 151 11.65 -9.53 -6.62
N LEU A 152 10.47 -10.10 -6.91
CA LEU A 152 10.13 -10.65 -8.22
C LEU A 152 10.08 -9.55 -9.29
N ALA A 153 9.48 -8.40 -9.00
CA ALA A 153 9.47 -7.25 -9.92
C ALA A 153 10.91 -6.77 -10.22
N MET A 154 11.76 -6.71 -9.20
CA MET A 154 13.18 -6.37 -9.37
C MET A 154 13.91 -7.41 -10.24
N MET A 155 13.71 -8.69 -9.97
CA MET A 155 14.31 -9.78 -10.75
C MET A 155 13.85 -9.75 -12.21
N LEU A 156 12.57 -9.49 -12.46
CA LEU A 156 12.03 -9.33 -13.81
C LEU A 156 12.66 -8.13 -14.52
N GLY A 157 12.76 -6.98 -13.85
CA GLY A 157 13.40 -5.78 -14.38
C GLY A 157 14.86 -6.01 -14.74
N PHE A 158 15.59 -6.72 -13.87
CA PHE A 158 16.97 -7.13 -14.13
C PHE A 158 17.09 -8.04 -15.34
N ALA A 159 16.25 -9.08 -15.42
CA ALA A 159 16.26 -10.03 -16.54
C ALA A 159 15.93 -9.34 -17.86
N LEU A 160 14.89 -8.49 -17.90
CA LEU A 160 14.52 -7.73 -19.10
C LEU A 160 15.65 -6.79 -19.56
N ALA A 161 16.28 -6.08 -18.62
CA ALA A 161 17.40 -5.20 -18.94
C ALA A 161 18.61 -5.98 -19.47
N ARG A 162 18.88 -7.18 -18.91
CA ARG A 162 19.93 -8.06 -19.43
C ARG A 162 19.61 -8.58 -20.84
N LEU A 163 18.38 -8.98 -21.09
CA LEU A 163 17.94 -9.38 -22.43
C LEU A 163 18.10 -8.24 -23.44
N LEU A 164 17.73 -7.02 -23.06
CA LEU A 164 17.94 -5.83 -23.90
C LEU A 164 19.43 -5.59 -24.16
N GLN A 165 20.31 -5.78 -23.18
CA GLN A 165 21.75 -5.61 -23.39
C GLN A 165 22.34 -6.58 -24.39
N PHE A 166 21.76 -7.77 -24.64
CA PHE A 166 22.21 -8.69 -25.66
C PHE A 166 22.05 -8.14 -27.09
N THR A 167 21.17 -7.16 -27.29
CA THR A 167 20.95 -6.52 -28.61
C THR A 167 21.91 -5.37 -28.85
N PHE A 168 22.67 -4.92 -27.84
CA PHE A 168 23.62 -3.81 -27.97
C PHE A 168 25.07 -4.30 -28.12
N PRO A 169 25.95 -3.52 -28.78
CA PRO A 169 27.37 -3.81 -28.83
C PRO A 169 28.00 -3.91 -27.44
N THR A 170 29.00 -4.75 -27.28
CA THR A 170 29.66 -5.06 -25.99
C THR A 170 30.16 -3.82 -25.24
N HIS A 171 30.47 -2.76 -25.96
CA HIS A 171 30.95 -1.48 -25.39
C HIS A 171 29.90 -0.81 -24.49
N TYR A 172 28.61 -1.04 -24.73
CA TYR A 172 27.51 -0.45 -23.95
C TYR A 172 27.01 -1.37 -22.82
N ILE A 173 27.59 -2.55 -22.66
CA ILE A 173 27.19 -3.49 -21.60
C ILE A 173 27.80 -3.04 -20.28
N THR A 174 26.99 -2.37 -19.46
CA THR A 174 27.38 -1.94 -18.10
C THR A 174 26.66 -2.77 -17.06
N PRO A 175 27.32 -3.13 -15.94
CA PRO A 175 26.67 -3.87 -14.87
C PRO A 175 25.62 -3.04 -14.10
N THR A 176 25.73 -1.72 -14.15
CA THR A 176 24.84 -0.78 -13.44
C THR A 176 23.49 -0.63 -14.12
N PHE A 177 23.40 -0.74 -15.44
CA PHE A 177 22.17 -0.57 -16.20
C PHE A 177 21.05 -1.55 -15.77
N PRO A 178 21.27 -2.88 -15.67
CA PRO A 178 20.23 -3.81 -15.23
C PRO A 178 19.76 -3.54 -13.80
N ILE A 179 20.66 -3.13 -12.92
CA ILE A 179 20.31 -2.80 -11.53
C ILE A 179 19.41 -1.56 -11.50
N PHE A 180 19.75 -0.53 -12.27
CA PHE A 180 18.93 0.67 -12.37
C PHE A 180 17.53 0.38 -12.91
N CYS A 181 17.43 -0.39 -13.99
CA CYS A 181 16.14 -0.82 -14.55
C CYS A 181 15.32 -1.66 -13.56
N SER A 182 15.98 -2.54 -12.80
CA SER A 182 15.33 -3.35 -11.78
C SER A 182 14.75 -2.51 -10.65
N LEU A 183 15.48 -1.49 -10.18
CA LEU A 183 14.98 -0.55 -9.17
C LEU A 183 13.81 0.28 -9.69
N ILE A 184 13.87 0.74 -10.94
CA ILE A 184 12.76 1.47 -11.56
C ILE A 184 11.50 0.60 -11.61
N LEU A 185 11.63 -0.66 -12.09
CA LEU A 185 10.47 -1.55 -12.19
C LEU A 185 9.89 -1.88 -10.80
N ALA A 186 10.73 -2.11 -9.80
CA ALA A 186 10.31 -2.32 -8.43
C ALA A 186 9.60 -1.08 -7.86
N LEU A 187 10.09 0.13 -8.16
CA LEU A 187 9.46 1.39 -7.76
C LEU A 187 8.09 1.57 -8.43
N LEU A 188 7.99 1.35 -9.74
CA LEU A 188 6.72 1.43 -10.48
C LEU A 188 5.70 0.45 -9.93
N TYR A 189 6.09 -0.80 -9.67
CA TYR A 189 5.21 -1.79 -9.05
C TYR A 189 4.81 -1.40 -7.62
N SER A 190 5.73 -0.87 -6.82
CA SER A 190 5.44 -0.38 -5.47
C SER A 190 4.43 0.77 -5.48
N GLN A 191 4.51 1.66 -6.47
CA GLN A 191 3.53 2.74 -6.68
C GLN A 191 2.15 2.19 -7.07
N LEU A 192 2.10 1.21 -7.98
CA LEU A 192 0.87 0.51 -8.33
C LEU A 192 0.24 -0.18 -7.12
N ALA A 193 1.07 -0.81 -6.29
CA ALA A 193 0.70 -1.48 -5.05
C ALA A 193 0.21 -0.55 -3.92
N GLY A 194 0.24 0.79 -4.14
CA GLY A 194 -0.23 1.78 -3.19
C GLY A 194 0.74 2.07 -2.04
N LEU A 195 2.05 1.79 -2.21
CA LEU A 195 3.11 2.06 -1.21
C LEU A 195 2.80 1.51 0.19
N ALA A 196 2.23 0.30 0.25
CA ALA A 196 1.96 -0.36 1.52
C ALA A 196 3.24 -0.50 2.37
N ILE A 197 3.11 -0.53 3.70
CA ILE A 197 4.27 -0.63 4.63
C ILE A 197 5.25 -1.76 4.25
N PRO A 198 4.81 -2.98 3.90
CA PRO A 198 5.72 -4.05 3.48
C PRO A 198 6.50 -3.73 2.19
N THR A 199 5.87 -3.03 1.24
CA THR A 199 6.52 -2.65 -0.02
C THR A 199 7.56 -1.55 0.20
N LEU A 200 7.25 -0.55 1.05
CA LEU A 200 8.17 0.51 1.41
C LEU A 200 9.43 -0.04 2.09
N ARG A 201 9.27 -0.99 3.02
CA ARG A 201 10.41 -1.65 3.68
C ARG A 201 11.31 -2.38 2.68
N ALA A 202 10.70 -3.16 1.78
CA ALA A 202 11.45 -3.87 0.75
C ALA A 202 12.22 -2.91 -0.16
N MET A 203 11.59 -1.81 -0.57
CA MET A 203 12.22 -0.78 -1.40
C MET A 203 13.42 -0.11 -0.70
N ILE A 204 13.27 0.24 0.59
CA ILE A 204 14.37 0.83 1.38
C ILE A 204 15.51 -0.17 1.54
N ALA A 205 15.19 -1.44 1.86
CA ALA A 205 16.21 -2.48 1.98
C ALA A 205 16.99 -2.69 0.67
N LEU A 206 16.28 -2.74 -0.47
CA LEU A 206 16.90 -2.88 -1.78
C LEU A 206 17.74 -1.66 -2.16
N ALA A 207 17.26 -0.45 -1.89
CA ALA A 207 18.01 0.78 -2.15
C ALA A 207 19.29 0.85 -1.31
N LEU A 208 19.23 0.45 -0.04
CA LEU A 208 20.40 0.36 0.85
C LEU A 208 21.37 -0.73 0.38
N LEU A 209 20.89 -1.91 0.00
CA LEU A 209 21.72 -2.97 -0.57
C LEU A 209 22.48 -2.48 -1.81
N TYR A 210 21.79 -1.78 -2.72
CA TYR A 210 22.41 -1.20 -3.89
C TYR A 210 23.46 -0.14 -3.52
N ALA A 211 23.14 0.75 -2.58
CA ALA A 211 24.08 1.77 -2.10
C ALA A 211 25.35 1.14 -1.49
N ILE A 212 25.19 0.07 -0.70
CA ILE A 212 26.32 -0.67 -0.10
C ILE A 212 27.21 -1.24 -1.18
N GLN A 213 26.64 -1.91 -2.18
CA GLN A 213 27.39 -2.50 -3.29
C GLN A 213 28.11 -1.43 -4.11
N HIS A 214 27.43 -0.33 -4.41
CA HIS A 214 28.00 0.77 -5.20
C HIS A 214 29.12 1.51 -4.47
N LEU A 215 28.93 1.77 -3.17
CA LEU A 215 29.91 2.44 -2.31
C LEU A 215 30.98 1.49 -1.77
N ARG A 216 30.93 0.20 -2.12
CA ARG A 216 31.83 -0.86 -1.64
C ARG A 216 31.94 -0.92 -0.10
N LEU A 217 30.81 -0.67 0.57
CA LEU A 217 30.74 -0.74 2.03
C LEU A 217 30.57 -2.20 2.48
N HIS A 218 31.29 -2.58 3.53
CA HIS A 218 31.21 -3.93 4.10
C HIS A 218 30.31 -3.91 5.34
N TRP A 219 29.00 -4.05 5.14
CA TRP A 219 28.04 -4.13 6.23
C TRP A 219 27.61 -5.59 6.43
N SER A 220 27.47 -5.98 7.69
CA SER A 220 26.83 -7.25 8.01
C SER A 220 25.31 -7.15 7.79
N VAL A 221 24.65 -8.32 7.65
CA VAL A 221 23.19 -8.39 7.51
C VAL A 221 22.48 -7.68 8.66
N TRP A 222 22.98 -7.81 9.88
CA TRP A 222 22.48 -7.13 11.06
C TRP A 222 22.60 -5.61 11.00
N GLN A 223 23.72 -5.13 10.52
CA GLN A 223 23.92 -3.68 10.34
C GLN A 223 22.97 -3.12 9.28
N LEU A 224 22.74 -3.86 8.20
CA LEU A 224 21.74 -3.48 7.19
C LEU A 224 20.34 -3.44 7.77
N LEU A 225 19.92 -4.51 8.47
CA LEU A 225 18.61 -4.61 9.10
C LEU A 225 18.36 -3.44 10.08
N LEU A 226 19.32 -3.17 10.97
CA LEU A 226 19.20 -2.08 11.93
C LEU A 226 19.04 -0.71 11.25
N ARG A 227 19.76 -0.47 10.15
CA ARG A 227 19.63 0.80 9.39
C ARG A 227 18.31 0.90 8.64
N VAL A 228 17.82 -0.20 8.07
CA VAL A 228 16.50 -0.24 7.47
C VAL A 228 15.42 0.08 8.50
N VAL A 229 15.49 -0.56 9.67
CA VAL A 229 14.55 -0.33 10.77
C VAL A 229 14.63 1.11 11.26
N ALA A 230 15.84 1.64 11.50
CA ALA A 230 16.04 3.01 11.94
C ALA A 230 15.48 4.03 10.95
N LEU A 231 15.69 3.81 9.65
CA LEU A 231 15.23 4.70 8.59
C LEU A 231 13.70 4.66 8.46
N LEU A 232 13.10 3.49 8.62
CA LEU A 232 11.64 3.34 8.63
C LEU A 232 11.00 4.06 9.81
N ILE A 233 11.56 3.91 11.02
CA ILE A 233 11.09 4.60 12.24
C ILE A 233 11.24 6.12 12.09
N PHE A 234 12.30 6.56 11.43
CA PHE A 234 12.52 7.99 11.17
C PHE A 234 11.47 8.56 10.20
N ILE A 235 11.05 7.79 9.18
CA ILE A 235 10.01 8.19 8.23
C ILE A 235 8.64 8.21 8.89
N ASP A 236 8.31 7.15 9.62
CA ASP A 236 7.01 7.02 10.30
C ASP A 236 7.15 6.24 11.61
N PRO A 237 7.26 6.93 12.75
CA PRO A 237 7.37 6.28 14.06
C PRO A 237 6.14 5.46 14.44
N LEU A 238 4.96 5.75 13.88
CA LEU A 238 3.73 5.00 14.16
C LEU A 238 3.74 3.58 13.58
N MET A 239 4.67 3.29 12.64
CA MET A 239 4.88 1.92 12.15
C MET A 239 5.23 0.92 13.26
N LEU A 240 5.83 1.36 14.37
CA LEU A 240 6.12 0.51 15.53
C LEU A 240 4.86 -0.12 16.14
N LEU A 241 3.70 0.51 15.98
CA LEU A 241 2.41 -0.01 16.44
C LEU A 241 1.85 -1.10 15.52
N SER A 242 2.42 -1.27 14.32
CA SER A 242 1.94 -2.24 13.34
C SER A 242 2.51 -3.64 13.61
N THR A 243 1.65 -4.62 13.84
CA THR A 243 2.04 -6.03 13.96
C THR A 243 2.79 -6.53 12.71
N SER A 244 2.42 -6.05 11.53
CA SER A 244 3.10 -6.42 10.28
C SER A 244 4.54 -5.91 10.20
N PHE A 245 4.88 -4.82 10.91
CA PHE A 245 6.24 -4.34 11.03
C PHE A 245 7.11 -5.36 11.80
N TRP A 246 6.66 -5.78 12.97
CA TRP A 246 7.38 -6.73 13.82
C TRP A 246 7.51 -8.13 13.19
N LEU A 247 6.44 -8.61 12.54
CA LEU A 247 6.50 -9.88 11.82
C LEU A 247 7.53 -9.86 10.69
N SER A 248 7.66 -8.74 9.99
CA SER A 248 8.64 -8.62 8.90
C SER A 248 10.08 -8.46 9.41
N VAL A 249 10.28 -7.76 10.53
CA VAL A 249 11.62 -7.67 11.17
C VAL A 249 12.00 -9.05 11.69
N GLY A 250 11.11 -9.72 12.42
CA GLY A 250 11.35 -11.05 12.99
C GLY A 250 11.55 -12.16 11.95
N ALA A 251 11.02 -12.01 10.73
CA ALA A 251 11.25 -13.00 9.66
C ALA A 251 12.66 -12.95 9.06
N VAL A 252 13.42 -11.88 9.31
CA VAL A 252 14.80 -11.68 8.79
C VAL A 252 15.84 -11.92 9.87
N THR A 253 15.44 -11.95 11.14
CA THR A 253 16.32 -12.25 12.30
C THR A 253 16.41 -13.74 12.55
#